data_0c241efa35baaaa4c2df1045404286d3
#
_entry.id   0c241efa35baaaa4c2df1045404286d3
#
_cell.length_a   1.000
_cell.length_b   1.000
_cell.length_c   1.000
_cell.angle_alpha   90.00
_cell.angle_beta   90.00
_cell.angle_gamma   90.00
#
_symmetry.space_group_name_H-M   'P 1'
#
loop_
_entity.id
_entity.type
_entity.pdbx_description
1 polymer ?
#
loop_
_entity_poly.entity_id
_entity_poly.type
_entity_poly.pdbx_seq_one_letter_code
_entity_poly.pdbx_strand_id
1 'polypeptide(L)'
;MRLLILLSFFCTSLIVAQNLTDENGLKQGFWSKDYPWGSPRYEGAFEDGKEIGLFKFYDQNGKIVSQRNYVTPGGIATAVMYLPKGGVEALGKLNGKKKIGEWKYFSTKGYLVSTENYIEGLKEGTEKVFYSDSTTAELTNWTKGVKNGSWVKYNTDGSVLQKANYVSGQLHGVSTTNYPSGKQKVSGNYKKGLKHGKWFYYADNGVQEKMEIYEFGDLIKTRTKFGE
;
A
#
# COMPACT_ATOMS: atom_id res chain seq x y z
N MET A 1 -21.18 60.17 41.92
CA MET A 1 -19.77 59.76 41.70
C MET A 1 -19.78 58.27 41.30
N ARG A 2 -19.72 58.01 40.03
CA ARG A 2 -19.72 56.58 39.49
C ARG A 2 -18.27 56.18 39.28
N LEU A 3 -17.83 55.14 40.03
CA LEU A 3 -16.49 54.53 39.93
C LEU A 3 -16.49 53.61 38.72
N LEU A 4 -15.74 53.95 37.66
CA LEU A 4 -15.47 53.07 36.52
C LEU A 4 -14.32 52.16 36.91
N ILE A 5 -14.60 50.87 37.12
CA ILE A 5 -13.54 49.83 37.26
C ILE A 5 -13.13 49.41 35.84
N LEU A 6 -11.94 49.84 35.40
CA LEU A 6 -11.30 49.33 34.20
C LEU A 6 -10.75 47.92 34.51
N LEU A 7 -11.43 46.88 34.00
CA LEU A 7 -10.84 45.55 33.96
C LEU A 7 -9.85 45.51 32.79
N SER A 8 -8.57 45.59 33.09
CA SER A 8 -7.49 45.31 32.13
C SER A 8 -7.41 43.80 31.90
N PHE A 9 -7.91 43.34 30.75
CA PHE A 9 -7.65 41.98 30.28
C PHE A 9 -6.16 41.85 29.93
N PHE A 10 -5.38 41.27 30.83
CA PHE A 10 -4.03 40.79 30.52
C PHE A 10 -4.17 39.55 29.61
N CYS A 11 -4.08 39.75 28.30
CA CYS A 11 -3.91 38.68 27.35
C CYS A 11 -2.48 38.17 27.49
N THR A 12 -2.26 37.16 28.38
CA THR A 12 -0.99 36.48 28.45
C THR A 12 -0.92 35.59 27.20
N SER A 13 -0.25 36.07 26.16
CA SER A 13 0.23 35.22 25.07
C SER A 13 1.19 34.18 25.70
N LEU A 14 0.74 32.95 25.81
CA LEU A 14 1.62 31.82 26.12
C LEU A 14 2.63 31.73 24.96
N ILE A 15 3.83 32.28 25.18
CA ILE A 15 4.97 32.02 24.31
C ILE A 15 5.32 30.55 24.58
N VAL A 16 4.82 29.66 23.74
CA VAL A 16 5.28 28.26 23.74
C VAL A 16 6.73 28.31 23.25
N ALA A 17 7.66 28.11 24.18
CA ALA A 17 9.07 28.01 23.83
C ALA A 17 9.26 26.84 22.86
N GLN A 18 9.91 27.09 21.72
CA GLN A 18 10.15 26.11 20.66
C GLN A 18 11.55 25.50 20.82
N ASN A 19 11.68 24.23 20.40
CA ASN A 19 12.97 23.54 20.31
C ASN A 19 13.75 23.43 21.64
N LEU A 20 13.01 23.19 22.74
CA LEU A 20 13.63 23.00 24.06
C LEU A 20 14.24 21.61 24.21
N THR A 21 15.36 21.54 24.92
CA THR A 21 15.94 20.30 25.46
C THR A 21 16.00 20.38 26.99
N ASP A 22 15.89 19.23 27.63
CA ASP A 22 16.14 19.09 29.08
C ASP A 22 17.65 19.07 29.38
N GLU A 23 17.99 18.88 30.67
CA GLU A 23 19.37 18.80 31.16
C GLU A 23 20.17 17.62 30.57
N ASN A 24 19.51 16.58 30.10
CA ASN A 24 20.10 15.42 29.41
C ASN A 24 20.20 15.59 27.88
N GLY A 25 19.81 16.76 27.35
CA GLY A 25 19.80 17.05 25.94
C GLY A 25 18.64 16.41 25.18
N LEU A 26 17.62 15.85 25.87
CA LEU A 26 16.44 15.24 25.24
C LEU A 26 15.44 16.34 24.85
N LYS A 27 14.84 16.19 23.68
CA LYS A 27 13.83 17.13 23.16
C LYS A 27 12.59 17.11 24.03
N GLN A 28 12.05 18.31 24.34
CA GLN A 28 10.84 18.53 25.13
C GLN A 28 9.91 19.52 24.46
N GLY A 29 8.59 19.30 24.57
CA GLY A 29 7.56 20.20 24.06
C GLY A 29 7.54 20.31 22.55
N PHE A 30 7.08 21.47 22.03
CA PHE A 30 6.93 21.66 20.59
C PHE A 30 8.28 21.90 19.89
N TRP A 31 8.47 21.20 18.77
CA TRP A 31 9.64 21.29 17.91
C TRP A 31 9.24 21.52 16.46
N SER A 32 9.98 22.40 15.79
CA SER A 32 9.97 22.53 14.35
C SER A 32 11.39 22.50 13.81
N LYS A 33 11.55 22.00 12.59
CA LYS A 33 12.81 22.03 11.85
C LYS A 33 12.53 22.46 10.42
N ASP A 34 13.32 23.41 9.95
CA ASP A 34 13.22 23.92 8.58
C ASP A 34 14.23 23.26 7.64
N TYR A 35 13.99 23.36 6.36
CA TYR A 35 14.95 23.14 5.31
C TYR A 35 15.96 24.32 5.28
N PRO A 36 17.15 24.17 4.67
CA PRO A 36 18.16 25.25 4.61
C PRO A 36 17.67 26.58 4.02
N TRP A 37 16.62 26.53 3.19
CA TRP A 37 15.99 27.71 2.55
C TRP A 37 14.78 28.27 3.31
N GLY A 38 14.51 27.80 4.55
CA GLY A 38 13.55 28.39 5.49
C GLY A 38 12.13 27.85 5.44
N SER A 39 11.78 26.93 4.51
CA SER A 39 10.47 26.26 4.58
C SER A 39 10.46 25.15 5.62
N PRO A 40 9.33 24.89 6.33
CA PRO A 40 9.25 23.86 7.35
C PRO A 40 9.51 22.48 6.76
N ARG A 41 10.28 21.65 7.48
CA ARG A 41 10.54 20.24 7.15
C ARG A 41 9.67 19.30 7.99
N TYR A 42 9.55 19.58 9.28
CA TYR A 42 8.61 18.90 10.17
C TYR A 42 8.29 19.77 11.39
N GLU A 43 7.12 19.52 11.97
CA GLU A 43 6.70 20.06 13.26
C GLU A 43 5.99 18.97 14.08
N GLY A 44 6.08 19.04 15.40
CA GLY A 44 5.44 18.12 16.33
C GLY A 44 5.95 18.29 17.75
N ALA A 45 5.42 17.51 18.69
CA ALA A 45 5.82 17.56 20.08
C ALA A 45 6.69 16.35 20.46
N PHE A 46 7.64 16.59 21.37
CA PHE A 46 8.48 15.55 21.97
C PHE A 46 8.26 15.49 23.48
N GLU A 47 8.34 14.29 24.01
CA GLU A 47 8.42 13.97 25.43
C GLU A 47 9.61 13.02 25.63
N ASP A 48 10.59 13.45 26.44
CA ASP A 48 11.85 12.74 26.68
C ASP A 48 12.55 12.27 25.39
N GLY A 49 12.64 13.15 24.41
CA GLY A 49 13.27 12.89 23.11
C GLY A 49 12.45 12.02 22.15
N LYS A 50 11.26 11.56 22.55
CA LYS A 50 10.37 10.71 21.74
C LYS A 50 9.18 11.49 21.21
N GLU A 51 8.78 11.18 19.98
CA GLU A 51 7.62 11.82 19.35
C GLU A 51 6.33 11.51 20.12
N ILE A 52 5.48 12.53 20.35
CA ILE A 52 4.13 12.42 20.97
C ILE A 52 3.14 13.32 20.25
N GLY A 53 1.87 12.87 20.16
CA GLY A 53 0.81 13.62 19.48
C GLY A 53 1.00 13.70 17.97
N LEU A 54 0.53 14.79 17.37
CA LEU A 54 0.52 14.97 15.93
C LEU A 54 1.82 15.57 15.41
N PHE A 55 2.50 14.83 14.54
CA PHE A 55 3.61 15.30 13.70
C PHE A 55 3.13 15.59 12.30
N LYS A 56 3.60 16.70 11.72
CA LYS A 56 3.43 17.04 10.31
C LYS A 56 4.79 17.08 9.63
N PHE A 57 4.85 16.51 8.44
CA PHE A 57 6.03 16.50 7.59
C PHE A 57 5.71 17.22 6.28
N TYR A 58 6.64 18.03 5.81
CA TYR A 58 6.45 18.90 4.65
C TYR A 58 7.46 18.59 3.55
N ASP A 59 7.09 18.87 2.31
CA ASP A 59 8.00 18.90 1.18
C ASP A 59 8.78 20.23 1.14
N GLN A 60 9.67 20.37 0.17
CA GLN A 60 10.52 21.54 -0.02
C GLN A 60 9.72 22.84 -0.33
N ASN A 61 8.47 22.70 -0.76
CA ASN A 61 7.57 23.82 -1.07
C ASN A 61 6.65 24.18 0.12
N GLY A 62 6.85 23.54 1.29
CA GLY A 62 6.05 23.77 2.49
C GLY A 62 4.68 23.06 2.47
N LYS A 63 4.48 22.09 1.56
CA LYS A 63 3.24 21.33 1.48
C LYS A 63 3.32 20.09 2.39
N ILE A 64 2.24 19.79 3.12
CA ILE A 64 2.16 18.58 3.96
C ILE A 64 2.20 17.33 3.07
N VAL A 65 3.17 16.45 3.30
CA VAL A 65 3.31 15.15 2.62
C VAL A 65 2.95 13.97 3.52
N SER A 66 3.01 14.16 4.86
CA SER A 66 2.62 13.12 5.80
C SER A 66 2.22 13.72 7.14
N GLN A 67 1.27 13.07 7.79
CA GLN A 67 0.93 13.28 9.19
C GLN A 67 1.08 11.94 9.93
N ARG A 68 1.59 12.01 11.18
CA ARG A 68 1.71 10.87 12.08
C ARG A 68 1.19 11.25 13.45
N ASN A 69 0.34 10.42 14.03
CA ASN A 69 -0.16 10.64 15.37
C ASN A 69 0.32 9.53 16.32
N TYR A 70 1.10 9.93 17.32
CA TYR A 70 1.67 9.08 18.35
C TYR A 70 0.83 9.18 19.63
N VAL A 71 0.18 8.08 20.03
CA VAL A 71 -0.63 8.04 21.27
C VAL A 71 0.27 7.91 22.51
N THR A 72 1.40 7.22 22.37
CA THR A 72 2.42 7.04 23.39
C THR A 72 3.77 7.53 22.87
N PRO A 73 4.65 8.10 23.72
CA PRO A 73 5.93 8.63 23.28
C PRO A 73 6.77 7.60 22.54
N GLY A 74 7.12 7.88 21.27
CA GLY A 74 7.90 7.00 20.41
C GLY A 74 7.25 5.67 20.05
N GLY A 75 5.94 5.50 20.33
CA GLY A 75 5.19 4.28 20.08
C GLY A 75 4.76 4.12 18.62
N ILE A 76 3.77 3.24 18.42
CA ILE A 76 3.15 3.06 17.10
C ILE A 76 2.38 4.32 16.74
N ALA A 77 2.66 4.86 15.55
CA ALA A 77 1.93 5.99 14.99
C ALA A 77 0.87 5.54 13.98
N THR A 78 -0.32 6.15 14.02
CA THR A 78 -1.19 6.19 12.84
C THR A 78 -0.62 7.18 11.85
N ALA A 79 -0.61 6.83 10.55
CA ALA A 79 0.00 7.64 9.51
C ALA A 79 -0.99 7.92 8.37
N VAL A 80 -0.97 9.17 7.92
CA VAL A 80 -1.62 9.64 6.69
C VAL A 80 -0.53 10.13 5.75
N MET A 81 -0.53 9.67 4.51
CA MET A 81 0.33 10.16 3.44
C MET A 81 -0.53 10.90 2.41
N TYR A 82 0.01 11.95 1.83
CA TYR A 82 -0.71 12.84 0.91
C TYR A 82 -0.08 12.84 -0.47
N LEU A 83 -0.93 12.90 -1.48
CA LEU A 83 -0.54 13.08 -2.87
C LEU A 83 0.05 14.47 -3.11
N PRO A 84 1.00 14.66 -4.06
CA PRO A 84 1.58 15.96 -4.38
C PRO A 84 0.55 17.04 -4.75
N LYS A 85 -0.56 16.65 -5.42
CA LYS A 85 -1.66 17.56 -5.80
C LYS A 85 -2.74 17.70 -4.74
N GLY A 86 -2.57 17.09 -3.55
CA GLY A 86 -3.56 17.02 -2.48
C GLY A 86 -4.37 15.73 -2.51
N GLY A 87 -5.16 15.49 -1.45
CA GLY A 87 -5.86 14.23 -1.21
C GLY A 87 -4.98 13.18 -0.52
N VAL A 88 -5.63 12.20 0.07
CA VAL A 88 -4.96 11.10 0.78
C VAL A 88 -4.41 10.10 -0.23
N GLU A 89 -3.12 9.77 -0.11
CA GLU A 89 -2.45 8.71 -0.86
C GLU A 89 -2.55 7.37 -0.13
N ALA A 90 -2.26 7.37 1.19
CA ALA A 90 -2.26 6.15 1.99
C ALA A 90 -2.59 6.39 3.46
N LEU A 91 -3.18 5.39 4.09
CA LEU A 91 -3.48 5.31 5.52
C LEU A 91 -2.92 4.02 6.08
N GLY A 92 -2.33 4.07 7.28
CA GLY A 92 -1.85 2.88 7.96
C GLY A 92 -1.19 3.15 9.30
N LYS A 93 -0.39 2.20 9.76
CA LYS A 93 0.35 2.32 11.02
C LYS A 93 1.84 2.15 10.78
N LEU A 94 2.64 2.90 11.53
CA LEU A 94 4.09 2.84 11.54
C LEU A 94 4.59 2.44 12.94
N ASN A 95 5.57 1.55 12.98
CA ASN A 95 6.45 1.34 14.12
C ASN A 95 7.83 1.89 13.74
N GLY A 96 8.17 3.07 14.27
CA GLY A 96 9.28 3.86 13.78
C GLY A 96 9.11 4.22 12.29
N LYS A 97 9.98 3.65 11.42
CA LYS A 97 9.90 3.86 9.96
C LYS A 97 9.24 2.69 9.22
N LYS A 98 8.92 1.59 9.90
CA LYS A 98 8.40 0.37 9.30
C LYS A 98 6.88 0.39 9.25
N LYS A 99 6.30 0.07 8.10
CA LYS A 99 4.86 -0.19 7.97
C LYS A 99 4.47 -1.45 8.75
N ILE A 100 3.33 -1.40 9.46
CA ILE A 100 2.74 -2.53 10.17
C ILE A 100 1.23 -2.59 9.98
N GLY A 101 0.66 -3.79 10.06
CA GLY A 101 -0.77 -4.03 9.89
C GLY A 101 -1.29 -3.63 8.51
N GLU A 102 -2.58 -3.37 8.41
CA GLU A 102 -3.23 -2.99 7.16
C GLU A 102 -2.89 -1.56 6.74
N TRP A 103 -2.55 -1.40 5.47
CA TRP A 103 -2.38 -0.14 4.77
C TRP A 103 -3.39 -0.05 3.64
N LYS A 104 -4.05 1.12 3.52
CA LYS A 104 -5.01 1.45 2.46
C LYS A 104 -4.42 2.50 1.55
N TYR A 105 -4.53 2.31 0.24
CA TYR A 105 -4.01 3.22 -0.78
C TYR A 105 -5.14 3.75 -1.63
N PHE A 106 -5.08 5.03 -1.98
CA PHE A 106 -6.14 5.73 -2.69
C PHE A 106 -5.63 6.36 -3.98
N SER A 107 -6.51 6.45 -4.96
CA SER A 107 -6.26 7.14 -6.22
C SER A 107 -6.33 8.66 -6.04
N THR A 108 -5.91 9.41 -7.05
CA THR A 108 -6.05 10.88 -7.12
C THR A 108 -7.51 11.35 -7.07
N LYS A 109 -8.47 10.47 -7.33
CA LYS A 109 -9.92 10.73 -7.23
C LYS A 109 -10.52 10.29 -5.89
N GLY A 110 -9.70 9.75 -4.96
CA GLY A 110 -10.11 9.29 -3.63
C GLY A 110 -10.70 7.86 -3.60
N TYR A 111 -10.71 7.11 -4.70
CA TYR A 111 -11.14 5.70 -4.69
C TYR A 111 -10.07 4.84 -4.00
N LEU A 112 -10.52 3.85 -3.22
CA LEU A 112 -9.64 2.82 -2.67
C LEU A 112 -9.06 1.99 -3.82
N VAL A 113 -7.73 1.99 -3.95
CA VAL A 113 -7.00 1.26 -5.00
C VAL A 113 -6.55 -0.10 -4.50
N SER A 114 -5.99 -0.14 -3.28
CA SER A 114 -5.52 -1.40 -2.71
C SER A 114 -5.53 -1.40 -1.18
N THR A 115 -5.55 -2.61 -0.62
CA THR A 115 -5.20 -2.88 0.77
C THR A 115 -4.04 -3.86 0.82
N GLU A 116 -3.08 -3.58 1.68
CA GLU A 116 -1.86 -4.37 1.87
C GLU A 116 -1.63 -4.60 3.35
N ASN A 117 -1.12 -5.76 3.73
CA ASN A 117 -0.73 -6.04 5.11
C ASN A 117 0.79 -6.08 5.24
N TYR A 118 1.30 -5.57 6.38
CA TYR A 118 2.73 -5.49 6.64
C TYR A 118 3.09 -6.03 8.03
N ILE A 119 4.20 -6.76 8.09
CA ILE A 119 4.90 -7.13 9.32
C ILE A 119 6.34 -6.64 9.18
N GLU A 120 6.80 -5.81 10.14
CA GLU A 120 8.17 -5.26 10.16
C GLU A 120 8.62 -4.60 8.84
N GLY A 121 7.68 -3.94 8.14
CA GLY A 121 7.93 -3.25 6.87
C GLY A 121 7.87 -4.13 5.62
N LEU A 122 7.66 -5.43 5.76
CA LEU A 122 7.53 -6.38 4.66
C LEU A 122 6.06 -6.74 4.43
N LYS A 123 5.65 -6.85 3.16
CA LYS A 123 4.30 -7.34 2.82
C LYS A 123 4.10 -8.77 3.34
N GLU A 124 2.95 -9.01 4.00
CA GLU A 124 2.58 -10.29 4.56
C GLU A 124 1.08 -10.54 4.38
N GLY A 125 0.68 -11.76 4.02
CA GLY A 125 -0.72 -12.13 3.79
C GLY A 125 -1.26 -11.64 2.46
N THR A 126 -2.56 -11.37 2.38
CA THR A 126 -3.26 -11.06 1.12
C THR A 126 -3.28 -9.55 0.84
N GLU A 127 -2.72 -9.16 -0.28
CA GLU A 127 -2.95 -7.87 -0.93
C GLU A 127 -4.23 -7.97 -1.77
N LYS A 128 -5.09 -6.94 -1.67
CA LYS A 128 -6.29 -6.78 -2.52
C LYS A 128 -6.15 -5.52 -3.35
N VAL A 129 -6.38 -5.62 -4.65
CA VAL A 129 -6.49 -4.47 -5.57
C VAL A 129 -7.95 -4.36 -5.99
N PHE A 130 -8.43 -3.13 -6.15
CA PHE A 130 -9.83 -2.84 -6.46
C PHE A 130 -9.96 -2.08 -7.77
N TYR A 131 -11.07 -2.29 -8.47
CA TYR A 131 -11.58 -1.41 -9.51
C TYR A 131 -12.15 -0.12 -8.90
N SER A 132 -12.44 0.87 -9.72
CA SER A 132 -12.97 2.17 -9.28
C SER A 132 -14.37 2.11 -8.64
N ASP A 133 -15.12 1.03 -8.91
CA ASP A 133 -16.41 0.72 -8.28
C ASP A 133 -16.30 -0.08 -6.98
N SER A 134 -15.07 -0.27 -6.48
CA SER A 134 -14.72 -1.03 -5.27
C SER A 134 -14.87 -2.55 -5.41
N THR A 135 -15.15 -3.09 -6.59
CA THR A 135 -15.08 -4.53 -6.82
C THR A 135 -13.63 -4.99 -6.83
N THR A 136 -13.38 -6.23 -6.39
CA THR A 136 -12.02 -6.78 -6.33
C THR A 136 -11.50 -7.05 -7.76
N ALA A 137 -10.35 -6.47 -8.10
CA ALA A 137 -9.65 -6.68 -9.36
C ALA A 137 -8.59 -7.78 -9.27
N GLU A 138 -7.86 -7.83 -8.12
CA GLU A 138 -6.76 -8.79 -7.96
C GLU A 138 -6.56 -9.15 -6.48
N LEU A 139 -6.23 -10.42 -6.23
CA LEU A 139 -5.74 -10.92 -4.95
C LEU A 139 -4.35 -11.52 -5.16
N THR A 140 -3.39 -11.11 -4.32
CA THR A 140 -2.02 -11.62 -4.35
C THR A 140 -1.59 -11.98 -2.93
N ASN A 141 -1.08 -13.19 -2.73
CA ASN A 141 -0.52 -13.58 -1.43
C ASN A 141 0.98 -13.29 -1.36
N TRP A 142 1.40 -12.80 -0.20
CA TRP A 142 2.76 -12.39 0.12
C TRP A 142 3.25 -13.08 1.39
N THR A 143 4.54 -13.41 1.40
CA THR A 143 5.23 -13.89 2.60
C THR A 143 6.60 -13.20 2.67
N LYS A 144 6.85 -12.46 3.76
CA LYS A 144 8.09 -11.71 3.99
C LYS A 144 8.52 -10.85 2.80
N GLY A 145 7.56 -10.13 2.17
CA GLY A 145 7.80 -9.24 1.05
C GLY A 145 7.94 -9.90 -0.33
N VAL A 146 7.76 -11.22 -0.41
CA VAL A 146 7.86 -11.99 -1.66
C VAL A 146 6.50 -12.59 -1.99
N LYS A 147 6.08 -12.55 -3.26
CA LYS A 147 4.85 -13.23 -3.72
C LYS A 147 4.97 -14.73 -3.46
N ASN A 148 4.04 -15.29 -2.68
CA ASN A 148 4.05 -16.70 -2.33
C ASN A 148 2.63 -17.16 -2.02
N GLY A 149 2.14 -18.18 -2.74
CA GLY A 149 0.77 -18.67 -2.67
C GLY A 149 -0.11 -18.21 -3.83
N SER A 150 -1.41 -18.25 -3.64
CA SER A 150 -2.43 -18.00 -4.67
C SER A 150 -2.39 -16.57 -5.20
N TRP A 151 -2.61 -16.45 -6.49
CA TRP A 151 -2.84 -15.20 -7.20
C TRP A 151 -4.07 -15.33 -8.10
N VAL A 152 -4.99 -14.36 -8.01
CA VAL A 152 -6.26 -14.38 -8.75
C VAL A 152 -6.54 -12.99 -9.30
N LYS A 153 -6.88 -12.92 -10.59
CA LYS A 153 -7.46 -11.73 -11.25
C LYS A 153 -8.92 -11.95 -11.53
N TYR A 154 -9.68 -10.87 -11.44
CA TYR A 154 -11.12 -10.84 -11.69
C TYR A 154 -11.46 -9.86 -12.81
N ASN A 155 -12.56 -10.08 -13.47
CA ASN A 155 -13.24 -9.12 -14.32
C ASN A 155 -14.05 -8.13 -13.45
N THR A 156 -14.54 -7.05 -14.05
CA THR A 156 -15.38 -6.05 -13.34
C THR A 156 -16.72 -6.61 -12.84
N ASP A 157 -17.22 -7.69 -13.43
CA ASP A 157 -18.40 -8.40 -12.96
C ASP A 157 -18.14 -9.39 -11.80
N GLY A 158 -16.88 -9.46 -11.32
CA GLY A 158 -16.44 -10.36 -10.26
C GLY A 158 -16.13 -11.79 -10.73
N SER A 159 -16.32 -12.13 -12.00
CA SER A 159 -15.92 -13.43 -12.55
C SER A 159 -14.41 -13.56 -12.60
N VAL A 160 -13.90 -14.80 -12.44
CA VAL A 160 -12.46 -15.05 -12.44
C VAL A 160 -11.90 -14.97 -13.85
N LEU A 161 -11.02 -13.99 -14.08
CA LEU A 161 -10.26 -13.86 -15.32
C LEU A 161 -9.06 -14.82 -15.36
N GLN A 162 -8.28 -14.86 -14.28
CA GLN A 162 -7.05 -15.67 -14.24
C GLN A 162 -6.74 -16.15 -12.82
N LYS A 163 -6.23 -17.38 -12.74
CA LYS A 163 -5.67 -17.96 -11.51
C LYS A 163 -4.28 -18.50 -11.77
N ALA A 164 -3.38 -18.32 -10.82
CA ALA A 164 -2.06 -18.93 -10.81
C ALA A 164 -1.56 -19.04 -9.36
N ASN A 165 -0.36 -19.60 -9.20
CA ASN A 165 0.30 -19.68 -7.92
C ASN A 165 1.74 -19.18 -8.04
N TYR A 166 2.21 -18.50 -6.98
CA TYR A 166 3.60 -18.09 -6.82
C TYR A 166 4.29 -18.95 -5.77
N VAL A 167 5.55 -19.28 -6.05
CA VAL A 167 6.48 -19.88 -5.07
C VAL A 167 7.76 -19.05 -5.13
N SER A 168 8.13 -18.45 -4.00
CA SER A 168 9.34 -17.62 -3.90
C SER A 168 9.46 -16.56 -5.00
N GLY A 169 8.35 -15.84 -5.29
CA GLY A 169 8.28 -14.76 -6.27
C GLY A 169 8.11 -15.19 -7.73
N GLN A 170 8.12 -16.49 -8.03
CA GLN A 170 8.00 -17.01 -9.39
C GLN A 170 6.70 -17.79 -9.59
N LEU A 171 6.07 -17.66 -10.76
CA LEU A 171 4.91 -18.48 -11.13
C LEU A 171 5.30 -19.98 -11.07
N HIS A 172 4.46 -20.78 -10.42
CA HIS A 172 4.70 -22.22 -10.24
C HIS A 172 3.39 -22.99 -10.19
N GLY A 173 3.35 -24.15 -10.83
CA GLY A 173 2.15 -25.00 -10.88
C GLY A 173 1.12 -24.52 -11.90
N VAL A 174 -0.13 -24.93 -11.70
CA VAL A 174 -1.23 -24.69 -12.63
C VAL A 174 -1.56 -23.22 -12.76
N SER A 175 -1.74 -22.75 -13.99
CA SER A 175 -2.34 -21.46 -14.32
C SER A 175 -3.53 -21.65 -15.26
N THR A 176 -4.62 -20.92 -15.00
CA THR A 176 -5.80 -20.89 -15.86
C THR A 176 -6.17 -19.45 -16.18
N THR A 177 -6.60 -19.22 -17.42
CA THR A 177 -7.21 -17.95 -17.88
C THR A 177 -8.58 -18.28 -18.46
N ASN A 178 -9.59 -17.48 -18.13
CA ASN A 178 -10.95 -17.69 -18.60
C ASN A 178 -11.38 -16.60 -19.58
N TYR A 179 -12.39 -16.89 -20.38
CA TYR A 179 -13.19 -15.92 -21.10
C TYR A 179 -14.11 -15.15 -20.13
N PRO A 180 -14.69 -14.01 -20.53
CA PRO A 180 -15.74 -13.35 -19.75
C PRO A 180 -16.95 -14.24 -19.48
N SER A 181 -17.24 -15.21 -20.37
CA SER A 181 -18.27 -16.24 -20.17
C SER A 181 -18.00 -17.17 -18.97
N GLY A 182 -16.81 -17.08 -18.35
CA GLY A 182 -16.34 -17.97 -17.29
C GLY A 182 -15.72 -19.27 -17.79
N LYS A 183 -15.84 -19.59 -19.09
CA LYS A 183 -15.23 -20.79 -19.67
C LYS A 183 -13.72 -20.65 -19.78
N GLN A 184 -13.01 -21.76 -19.65
CA GLN A 184 -11.55 -21.80 -19.73
C GLN A 184 -11.08 -21.42 -21.13
N LYS A 185 -10.18 -20.42 -21.21
CA LYS A 185 -9.50 -19.99 -22.43
C LYS A 185 -8.13 -20.62 -22.60
N VAL A 186 -7.35 -20.65 -21.52
CA VAL A 186 -5.99 -21.21 -21.52
C VAL A 186 -5.74 -21.91 -20.20
N SER A 187 -5.06 -23.06 -20.23
CA SER A 187 -4.51 -23.67 -19.03
C SER A 187 -3.18 -24.33 -19.32
N GLY A 188 -2.31 -24.34 -18.31
CA GLY A 188 -1.00 -24.96 -18.37
C GLY A 188 -0.27 -24.87 -17.05
N ASN A 189 1.00 -25.25 -17.06
CA ASN A 189 1.82 -25.22 -15.88
C ASN A 189 3.01 -24.28 -16.06
N TYR A 190 3.34 -23.58 -14.97
CA TYR A 190 4.60 -22.87 -14.82
C TYR A 190 5.57 -23.67 -13.94
N LYS A 191 6.84 -23.58 -14.24
CA LYS A 191 7.94 -24.08 -13.42
C LYS A 191 9.01 -23.00 -13.33
N LYS A 192 9.24 -22.47 -12.12
CA LYS A 192 10.19 -21.36 -11.87
C LYS A 192 9.98 -20.16 -12.81
N GLY A 193 8.72 -19.71 -12.96
CA GLY A 193 8.35 -18.55 -13.78
C GLY A 193 8.20 -18.82 -15.28
N LEU A 194 8.60 -19.98 -15.77
CA LEU A 194 8.60 -20.35 -17.19
C LEU A 194 7.47 -21.34 -17.52
N LYS A 195 6.86 -21.22 -18.71
CA LYS A 195 5.92 -22.24 -19.20
C LYS A 195 6.61 -23.61 -19.28
N HIS A 196 5.93 -24.65 -18.80
CA HIS A 196 6.48 -26.00 -18.78
C HIS A 196 5.37 -27.04 -18.98
N GLY A 197 5.66 -28.11 -19.78
CA GLY A 197 4.69 -29.14 -20.10
C GLY A 197 3.63 -28.67 -21.07
N LYS A 198 2.44 -29.27 -21.00
CA LYS A 198 1.34 -29.02 -21.94
C LYS A 198 0.58 -27.76 -21.57
N TRP A 199 0.29 -26.95 -22.59
CA TRP A 199 -0.56 -25.75 -22.53
C TRP A 199 -1.72 -25.95 -23.49
N PHE A 200 -2.93 -25.82 -22.99
CA PHE A 200 -4.18 -26.03 -23.72
C PHE A 200 -4.87 -24.70 -23.98
N TYR A 201 -5.38 -24.54 -25.18
CA TYR A 201 -6.10 -23.35 -25.62
C TYR A 201 -7.45 -23.77 -26.14
N TYR A 202 -8.49 -23.06 -25.75
CA TYR A 202 -9.88 -23.38 -26.03
C TYR A 202 -10.57 -22.16 -26.64
N ALA A 203 -11.52 -22.41 -27.54
CA ALA A 203 -12.51 -21.41 -27.97
C ALA A 203 -13.55 -21.18 -26.87
N ASP A 204 -14.33 -20.10 -26.96
CA ASP A 204 -15.35 -19.76 -25.95
C ASP A 204 -16.52 -20.76 -25.93
N ASN A 205 -16.71 -21.57 -26.97
CA ASN A 205 -17.64 -22.72 -26.97
C ASN A 205 -17.11 -23.92 -26.16
N GLY A 206 -15.84 -23.88 -25.69
CA GLY A 206 -15.19 -24.93 -24.93
C GLY A 206 -14.41 -25.97 -25.77
N VAL A 207 -14.44 -25.83 -27.10
CA VAL A 207 -13.68 -26.73 -28.00
C VAL A 207 -12.17 -26.41 -27.88
N GLN A 208 -11.35 -27.44 -27.72
CA GLN A 208 -9.92 -27.27 -27.74
C GLN A 208 -9.42 -26.97 -29.14
N GLU A 209 -8.78 -25.83 -29.33
CA GLU A 209 -8.26 -25.37 -30.63
C GLU A 209 -6.77 -25.69 -30.78
N LYS A 210 -6.02 -25.62 -29.71
CA LYS A 210 -4.56 -25.75 -29.76
C LYS A 210 -4.01 -26.37 -28.49
N MET A 211 -2.92 -27.14 -28.63
CA MET A 211 -2.06 -27.57 -27.54
C MET A 211 -0.61 -27.26 -27.91
N GLU A 212 0.09 -26.67 -26.98
CA GLU A 212 1.53 -26.39 -27.06
C GLU A 212 2.27 -27.18 -25.97
N ILE A 213 3.47 -27.60 -26.27
CA ILE A 213 4.36 -28.27 -25.30
C ILE A 213 5.56 -27.37 -25.13
N TYR A 214 5.84 -27.00 -23.87
CA TYR A 214 6.97 -26.16 -23.48
C TYR A 214 7.95 -26.93 -22.61
N GLU A 215 9.22 -26.63 -22.76
CA GLU A 215 10.29 -27.05 -21.86
C GLU A 215 11.05 -25.81 -21.40
N PHE A 216 10.90 -25.46 -20.11
CA PHE A 216 11.51 -24.28 -19.47
C PHE A 216 11.37 -22.97 -20.27
N GLY A 217 10.18 -22.73 -20.86
CA GLY A 217 9.86 -21.52 -21.61
C GLY A 217 9.98 -21.67 -23.12
N ASP A 218 10.75 -22.63 -23.60
CA ASP A 218 10.92 -22.90 -25.03
C ASP A 218 9.75 -23.72 -25.59
N LEU A 219 9.19 -23.28 -26.72
CA LEU A 219 8.12 -23.99 -27.41
C LEU A 219 8.71 -25.18 -28.20
N ILE A 220 8.37 -26.39 -27.76
CA ILE A 220 8.88 -27.63 -28.36
C ILE A 220 7.95 -28.13 -29.46
N LYS A 221 6.62 -28.01 -29.28
CA LYS A 221 5.64 -28.56 -30.22
C LYS A 221 4.31 -27.83 -30.13
N THR A 222 3.66 -27.70 -31.29
CA THR A 222 2.28 -27.23 -31.41
C THR A 222 1.42 -28.32 -32.10
N ARG A 223 0.18 -28.48 -31.64
CA ARG A 223 -0.88 -29.29 -32.30
C ARG A 223 -2.12 -28.42 -32.40
N THR A 224 -2.75 -28.37 -33.57
CA THR A 224 -3.86 -27.48 -33.91
C THR A 224 -5.15 -28.19 -34.38
N LYS A 225 -5.19 -29.50 -34.45
CA LYS A 225 -6.42 -30.23 -34.80
C LYS A 225 -6.88 -31.05 -33.62
N PHE A 226 -8.02 -30.65 -33.04
CA PHE A 226 -8.75 -31.39 -32.02
C PHE A 226 -10.23 -31.36 -32.40
N GLY A 227 -10.76 -32.47 -32.92
CA GLY A 227 -12.16 -32.63 -33.24
C GLY A 227 -12.40 -32.97 -34.71
N GLU A 228 -12.15 -34.17 -35.06
CA GLU A 228 -12.96 -35.04 -35.95
C GLU A 228 -13.30 -36.30 -35.16
#